data_85eabe4043cc77d19b608c4011bbb863
#
_entry.id   85eabe4043cc77d19b608c4011bbb863
#
_cell.length_a   1.000
_cell.length_b   1.000
_cell.length_c   1.000
_cell.angle_alpha   90.00
_cell.angle_beta   90.00
_cell.angle_gamma   90.00
#
_symmetry.space_group_name_H-M   'P 1'
#
loop_
_entity.id
_entity.type
_entity.pdbx_description
1 polymer ?
#
loop_
_entity_poly.entity_id
_entity_poly.type
_entity_poly.pdbx_seq_one_letter_code
_entity_poly.pdbx_strand_id
1 'polypeptide(L)'
;MKENIKPKQLDMLHGSIWNKLPLFAFPVAATAILEQLFNASDVAIVGNFTGAGKTIAVAAVGANSFIIALLVNLFVGIALGANVVIANAIGRKDQETVRKAVHTSIVVAVLAGFFISVIGEILADPVLTLVHVPEDVFSEALLYLRIYLLGMPVILLYNFEAAIFRSTGDTKTPLVVLTVAGVLNVLLNLFFVAVLHMTVNGVAIATVVSNAVSSILLLRRLIKTEEWTHVELKELRIDRIIFEQIIKIGLPAGIQSAVFALANVVIQSAINSLGTVVMAASSAAFNIEVFAYDVLNSFSQACTTFVGQNYGAGQIRRCRKVLILCIVEDTLATACAVVLILVFGKQLLSIFNNDPQVVSLGYTRILMVFSAYTFSMLYENMSGYMRGFGISLMPAVLTTLGICGVRVLWIVCVFPRYRTFTGILTAYPVSLCVTAILIFIALFHYKPSKKVQINNI
;
A
#
# COMPACT_ATOMS: atom_id res chain seq x y z
N MET A 1 38.67 -16.86 0.09
CA MET A 1 37.69 -16.69 1.18
C MET A 1 36.65 -15.66 0.73
N LYS A 2 35.48 -16.08 0.23
CA LYS A 2 34.35 -15.19 -0.01
C LYS A 2 33.56 -15.18 1.30
N GLU A 3 33.65 -14.11 2.07
CA GLU A 3 32.72 -13.87 3.17
C GLU A 3 31.31 -13.87 2.59
N ASN A 4 30.58 -14.94 2.85
CA ASN A 4 29.13 -14.97 2.67
C ASN A 4 28.55 -13.97 3.67
N ILE A 5 28.31 -12.74 3.24
CA ILE A 5 27.50 -11.77 3.96
C ILE A 5 26.07 -12.35 3.92
N LYS A 6 25.75 -13.20 4.91
CA LYS A 6 24.35 -13.57 5.18
C LYS A 6 23.64 -12.25 5.48
N PRO A 7 22.59 -11.88 4.75
CA PRO A 7 21.80 -10.72 5.12
C PRO A 7 21.27 -10.99 6.53
N LYS A 8 21.67 -10.12 7.46
CA LYS A 8 21.37 -10.28 8.89
C LYS A 8 19.88 -10.02 9.06
N GLN A 9 19.06 -11.08 9.12
CA GLN A 9 17.64 -10.97 9.43
C GLN A 9 17.48 -10.21 10.75
N LEU A 10 16.49 -9.32 10.79
CA LEU A 10 16.24 -8.53 11.99
C LEU A 10 15.61 -9.42 13.06
N ASP A 11 16.34 -9.72 14.13
CA ASP A 11 15.79 -10.46 15.27
C ASP A 11 14.72 -9.63 15.99
N MET A 12 13.45 -9.98 15.80
CA MET A 12 12.31 -9.28 16.39
C MET A 12 11.95 -9.77 17.80
N LEU A 13 12.49 -10.94 18.20
CA LEU A 13 12.12 -11.61 19.44
C LEU A 13 12.97 -11.17 20.63
N HIS A 14 14.23 -10.73 20.41
CA HIS A 14 15.17 -10.40 21.47
C HIS A 14 15.70 -8.97 21.33
N GLY A 15 16.33 -8.45 22.38
CA GLY A 15 17.00 -7.14 22.41
C GLY A 15 16.05 -5.94 22.35
N SER A 16 16.60 -4.76 22.05
CA SER A 16 15.87 -3.49 22.03
C SER A 16 14.90 -3.41 20.85
N ILE A 17 13.63 -3.16 21.11
CA ILE A 17 12.62 -2.93 20.08
C ILE A 17 12.86 -1.56 19.46
N TRP A 18 13.15 -0.53 20.24
CA TRP A 18 13.40 0.84 19.83
C TRP A 18 14.36 0.96 18.64
N ASN A 19 15.50 0.29 18.70
CA ASN A 19 16.50 0.37 17.63
C ASN A 19 16.10 -0.45 16.38
N LYS A 20 15.19 -1.40 16.52
CA LYS A 20 14.84 -2.35 15.46
C LYS A 20 13.61 -1.93 14.64
N LEU A 21 12.68 -1.20 15.25
CA LEU A 21 11.49 -0.70 14.54
C LEU A 21 11.86 0.23 13.38
N PRO A 22 12.73 1.25 13.55
CA PRO A 22 13.12 2.11 12.43
C PRO A 22 13.89 1.36 11.35
N LEU A 23 14.72 0.36 11.73
CA LEU A 23 15.45 -0.47 10.75
C LEU A 23 14.54 -1.32 9.89
N PHE A 24 13.33 -1.61 10.38
CA PHE A 24 12.28 -2.26 9.59
C PHE A 24 11.43 -1.24 8.83
N ALA A 25 10.95 -0.20 9.51
CA ALA A 25 9.97 0.74 8.96
C ALA A 25 10.54 1.62 7.84
N PHE A 26 11.76 2.15 7.99
CA PHE A 26 12.34 3.03 6.96
C PHE A 26 12.53 2.36 5.59
N PRO A 27 13.04 1.13 5.47
CA PRO A 27 13.09 0.47 4.16
C PRO A 27 11.70 0.21 3.57
N VAL A 28 10.68 -0.05 4.41
CA VAL A 28 9.28 -0.21 3.94
C VAL A 28 8.74 1.12 3.42
N ALA A 29 8.95 2.22 4.15
CA ALA A 29 8.58 3.56 3.71
C ALA A 29 9.29 3.93 2.39
N ALA A 30 10.61 3.67 2.31
CA ALA A 30 11.38 3.92 1.11
C ALA A 30 10.87 3.12 -0.09
N THR A 31 10.42 1.87 0.12
CA THR A 31 9.81 1.04 -0.93
C THR A 31 8.53 1.71 -1.46
N ALA A 32 7.62 2.12 -0.57
CA ALA A 32 6.37 2.77 -0.96
C ALA A 32 6.61 4.11 -1.67
N ILE A 33 7.51 4.95 -1.13
CA ILE A 33 7.89 6.23 -1.75
C ILE A 33 8.49 6.01 -3.15
N LEU A 34 9.36 5.02 -3.33
CA LEU A 34 9.93 4.69 -4.65
C LEU A 34 8.85 4.22 -5.63
N GLU A 35 7.88 3.42 -5.20
CA GLU A 35 6.73 3.03 -6.04
C GLU A 35 5.97 4.26 -6.54
N GLN A 36 5.71 5.25 -5.68
CA GLN A 36 5.07 6.51 -6.08
C GLN A 36 5.91 7.31 -7.07
N LEU A 37 7.24 7.38 -6.85
CA LEU A 37 8.14 8.09 -7.76
C LEU A 37 8.22 7.42 -9.13
N PHE A 38 8.20 6.09 -9.20
CA PHE A 38 8.19 5.37 -10.47
C PHE A 38 6.87 5.57 -11.21
N ASN A 39 5.71 5.51 -10.53
CA ASN A 39 4.42 5.83 -11.13
C ASN A 39 4.37 7.29 -11.65
N ALA A 40 4.94 8.23 -10.91
CA ALA A 40 5.03 9.62 -11.35
C ALA A 40 5.96 9.76 -12.58
N SER A 41 7.06 9.00 -12.65
CA SER A 41 7.97 9.03 -13.79
C SER A 41 7.32 8.45 -15.05
N ASP A 42 6.47 7.41 -14.91
CA ASP A 42 5.70 6.84 -16.02
C ASP A 42 4.82 7.91 -16.68
N VAL A 43 4.05 8.65 -15.87
CA VAL A 43 3.20 9.76 -16.34
C VAL A 43 4.03 10.89 -16.95
N ALA A 44 5.17 11.23 -16.32
CA ALA A 44 6.04 12.31 -16.80
C ALA A 44 6.68 11.96 -18.17
N ILE A 45 7.11 10.72 -18.37
CA ILE A 45 7.70 10.27 -19.63
C ILE A 45 6.65 10.27 -20.74
N VAL A 46 5.47 9.75 -20.50
CA VAL A 46 4.36 9.81 -21.46
C VAL A 46 4.02 11.26 -21.81
N GLY A 47 3.91 12.14 -20.81
CA GLY A 47 3.56 13.53 -20.99
C GLY A 47 4.59 14.37 -21.76
N ASN A 48 5.87 14.00 -21.73
CA ASN A 48 6.93 14.77 -22.37
C ASN A 48 7.39 14.21 -23.72
N PHE A 49 7.29 12.89 -23.94
CA PHE A 49 7.91 12.23 -25.11
C PHE A 49 6.90 11.70 -26.14
N THR A 50 5.58 11.67 -25.86
CA THR A 50 4.55 11.19 -26.82
C THR A 50 4.15 12.20 -27.91
N GLY A 51 4.77 13.37 -27.97
CA GLY A 51 4.52 14.38 -29.02
C GLY A 51 3.07 14.92 -29.00
N ALA A 52 2.41 14.90 -30.18
CA ALA A 52 1.05 15.44 -30.33
C ALA A 52 -0.03 14.65 -29.55
N GLY A 53 0.19 13.38 -29.26
CA GLY A 53 -0.72 12.53 -28.51
C GLY A 53 -0.59 12.61 -26.99
N LYS A 54 0.28 13.47 -26.44
CA LYS A 54 0.61 13.52 -25.01
C LYS A 54 -0.61 13.67 -24.08
N THR A 55 -1.56 14.50 -24.44
CA THR A 55 -2.75 14.73 -23.60
C THR A 55 -3.63 13.48 -23.51
N ILE A 56 -3.83 12.80 -24.63
CA ILE A 56 -4.60 11.54 -24.70
C ILE A 56 -3.87 10.45 -23.92
N ALA A 57 -2.56 10.32 -24.11
CA ALA A 57 -1.76 9.30 -23.44
C ALA A 57 -1.72 9.48 -21.91
N VAL A 58 -1.53 10.71 -21.41
CA VAL A 58 -1.58 11.01 -19.97
C VAL A 58 -2.98 10.77 -19.41
N ALA A 59 -4.03 11.17 -20.14
CA ALA A 59 -5.41 10.91 -19.74
C ALA A 59 -5.73 9.42 -19.69
N ALA A 60 -5.21 8.63 -20.63
CA ALA A 60 -5.38 7.17 -20.67
C ALA A 60 -4.72 6.46 -19.46
N VAL A 61 -3.48 6.83 -19.11
CA VAL A 61 -2.82 6.31 -17.90
C VAL A 61 -3.59 6.71 -16.64
N GLY A 62 -4.01 7.99 -16.56
CA GLY A 62 -4.78 8.52 -15.44
C GLY A 62 -6.12 7.83 -15.23
N ALA A 63 -6.87 7.56 -16.31
CA ALA A 63 -8.17 6.88 -16.26
C ALA A 63 -8.08 5.46 -15.66
N ASN A 64 -6.96 4.78 -15.88
CA ASN A 64 -6.71 3.43 -15.38
C ASN A 64 -6.22 3.39 -13.93
N SER A 65 -5.64 4.47 -13.43
CA SER A 65 -4.97 4.50 -12.11
C SER A 65 -5.87 4.02 -10.97
N PHE A 66 -7.16 4.41 -10.99
CA PHE A 66 -8.11 3.99 -9.97
C PHE A 66 -8.42 2.49 -10.03
N ILE A 67 -8.65 1.95 -11.23
CA ILE A 67 -8.98 0.53 -11.45
C ILE A 67 -7.80 -0.34 -11.00
N ILE A 68 -6.60 0.04 -11.41
CA ILE A 68 -5.35 -0.63 -11.05
C ILE A 68 -5.11 -0.57 -9.54
N ALA A 69 -5.25 0.61 -8.94
CA ALA A 69 -5.07 0.78 -7.51
C ALA A 69 -6.06 -0.07 -6.70
N LEU A 70 -7.31 -0.15 -7.12
CA LEU A 70 -8.32 -0.98 -6.46
C LEU A 70 -7.95 -2.47 -6.50
N LEU A 71 -7.53 -2.96 -7.65
CA LEU A 71 -7.12 -4.36 -7.82
C LEU A 71 -5.84 -4.67 -7.03
N VAL A 72 -4.80 -3.88 -7.21
CA VAL A 72 -3.50 -4.11 -6.54
C VAL A 72 -3.65 -4.01 -5.02
N ASN A 73 -4.33 -2.99 -4.50
CA ASN A 73 -4.52 -2.80 -3.05
C ASN A 73 -5.31 -3.93 -2.40
N LEU A 74 -6.30 -4.52 -3.10
CA LEU A 74 -7.00 -5.70 -2.62
C LEU A 74 -6.02 -6.84 -2.35
N PHE A 75 -5.11 -7.12 -3.27
CA PHE A 75 -4.14 -8.21 -3.15
C PHE A 75 -2.95 -7.89 -2.25
N VAL A 76 -2.54 -6.63 -2.14
CA VAL A 76 -1.59 -6.18 -1.11
C VAL A 76 -2.14 -6.48 0.29
N GLY A 77 -3.45 -6.28 0.50
CA GLY A 77 -4.11 -6.69 1.74
C GLY A 77 -4.07 -8.21 1.96
N ILE A 78 -4.29 -9.02 0.91
CA ILE A 78 -4.19 -10.48 1.03
C ILE A 78 -2.74 -10.91 1.31
N ALA A 79 -1.76 -10.29 0.67
CA ALA A 79 -0.33 -10.52 0.93
C ALA A 79 0.06 -10.16 2.39
N LEU A 80 -0.59 -9.14 2.99
CA LEU A 80 -0.44 -8.85 4.42
C LEU A 80 -0.92 -10.02 5.29
N GLY A 81 -1.98 -10.73 4.87
CA GLY A 81 -2.42 -11.97 5.53
C GLY A 81 -1.34 -13.04 5.52
N ALA A 82 -0.65 -13.24 4.39
CA ALA A 82 0.48 -14.15 4.29
C ALA A 82 1.63 -13.71 5.23
N ASN A 83 1.97 -12.42 5.27
CA ASN A 83 2.97 -11.87 6.19
C ASN A 83 2.64 -12.25 7.65
N VAL A 84 1.41 -12.05 8.10
CA VAL A 84 1.00 -12.33 9.48
C VAL A 84 1.09 -13.82 9.80
N VAL A 85 0.60 -14.69 8.91
CA VAL A 85 0.64 -16.16 9.11
C VAL A 85 2.08 -16.64 9.21
N ILE A 86 2.95 -16.21 8.30
CA ILE A 86 4.37 -16.59 8.29
C ILE A 86 5.08 -16.03 9.53
N ALA A 87 4.88 -14.75 9.88
CA ALA A 87 5.47 -14.14 11.07
C ALA A 87 5.08 -14.88 12.36
N ASN A 88 3.82 -15.25 12.50
CA ASN A 88 3.34 -16.05 13.63
C ASN A 88 4.02 -17.44 13.68
N ALA A 89 4.16 -18.11 12.54
CA ALA A 89 4.80 -19.43 12.47
C ALA A 89 6.30 -19.33 12.79
N ILE A 90 6.99 -18.28 12.30
CA ILE A 90 8.40 -18.01 12.67
C ILE A 90 8.52 -17.82 14.19
N GLY A 91 7.62 -17.04 14.79
CA GLY A 91 7.60 -16.83 16.24
C GLY A 91 7.45 -18.13 17.03
N ARG A 92 6.59 -19.05 16.58
CA ARG A 92 6.40 -20.39 17.17
C ARG A 92 7.54 -21.35 16.90
N LYS A 93 8.49 -20.99 16.05
CA LYS A 93 9.56 -21.86 15.53
C LYS A 93 9.00 -23.08 14.78
N ASP A 94 7.86 -22.92 14.13
CA ASP A 94 7.16 -23.94 13.38
C ASP A 94 7.57 -23.88 11.90
N GLN A 95 8.67 -24.55 11.60
CA GLN A 95 9.28 -24.56 10.26
C GLN A 95 8.34 -25.16 9.20
N GLU A 96 7.55 -26.17 9.57
CA GLU A 96 6.63 -26.80 8.63
C GLU A 96 5.52 -25.83 8.20
N THR A 97 4.93 -25.10 9.15
CA THR A 97 3.93 -24.08 8.84
C THR A 97 4.53 -22.93 8.04
N VAL A 98 5.76 -22.48 8.33
CA VAL A 98 6.44 -21.45 7.52
C VAL A 98 6.57 -21.93 6.07
N ARG A 99 7.08 -23.17 5.85
CA ARG A 99 7.26 -23.74 4.52
C ARG A 99 5.92 -23.84 3.77
N LYS A 100 4.88 -24.39 4.39
CA LYS A 100 3.52 -24.46 3.81
C LYS A 100 2.98 -23.08 3.46
N ALA A 101 3.15 -22.09 4.34
CA ALA A 101 2.65 -20.73 4.12
C ALA A 101 3.37 -20.02 2.98
N VAL A 102 4.68 -20.16 2.87
CA VAL A 102 5.47 -19.61 1.75
C VAL A 102 5.02 -20.22 0.42
N HIS A 103 4.95 -21.58 0.32
CA HIS A 103 4.53 -22.25 -0.91
C HIS A 103 3.09 -21.91 -1.29
N THR A 104 2.16 -21.91 -0.32
CA THR A 104 0.76 -21.50 -0.53
C THR A 104 0.68 -20.06 -1.04
N SER A 105 1.45 -19.15 -0.46
CA SER A 105 1.45 -17.72 -0.84
C SER A 105 1.89 -17.51 -2.29
N ILE A 106 2.94 -18.20 -2.74
CA ILE A 106 3.43 -18.12 -4.12
C ILE A 106 2.38 -18.66 -5.10
N VAL A 107 1.81 -19.84 -4.82
CA VAL A 107 0.79 -20.44 -5.69
C VAL A 107 -0.46 -19.57 -5.75
N VAL A 108 -0.90 -19.03 -4.63
CA VAL A 108 -2.06 -18.12 -4.56
C VAL A 108 -1.79 -16.85 -5.37
N ALA A 109 -0.61 -16.25 -5.26
CA ALA A 109 -0.25 -15.05 -6.01
C ALA A 109 -0.33 -15.28 -7.53
N VAL A 110 0.27 -16.38 -8.00
CA VAL A 110 0.28 -16.74 -9.43
C VAL A 110 -1.13 -17.05 -9.93
N LEU A 111 -1.89 -17.91 -9.22
CA LEU A 111 -3.24 -18.29 -9.63
C LEU A 111 -4.21 -17.10 -9.59
N ALA A 112 -4.15 -16.28 -8.54
CA ALA A 112 -4.95 -15.06 -8.44
C ALA A 112 -4.59 -14.07 -9.55
N GLY A 113 -3.30 -13.90 -9.86
CA GLY A 113 -2.84 -13.07 -10.96
C GLY A 113 -3.40 -13.53 -12.31
N PHE A 114 -3.30 -14.83 -12.61
CA PHE A 114 -3.90 -15.39 -13.84
C PHE A 114 -5.43 -15.23 -13.87
N PHE A 115 -6.11 -15.48 -12.76
CA PHE A 115 -7.55 -15.29 -12.65
C PHE A 115 -7.96 -13.84 -12.96
N ILE A 116 -7.24 -12.86 -12.39
CA ILE A 116 -7.48 -11.45 -12.66
C ILE A 116 -7.13 -11.07 -14.09
N SER A 117 -6.04 -11.61 -14.66
CA SER A 117 -5.72 -11.37 -16.06
C SER A 117 -6.87 -11.82 -16.96
N VAL A 118 -7.39 -13.04 -16.78
CA VAL A 118 -8.47 -13.58 -17.61
C VAL A 118 -9.77 -12.81 -17.43
N ILE A 119 -10.20 -12.59 -16.19
CA ILE A 119 -11.44 -11.84 -15.92
C ILE A 119 -11.30 -10.38 -16.32
N GLY A 120 -10.14 -9.80 -16.04
CA GLY A 120 -9.85 -8.42 -16.37
C GLY A 120 -9.86 -8.15 -17.86
N GLU A 121 -9.31 -9.06 -18.69
CA GLU A 121 -9.40 -8.96 -20.15
C GLU A 121 -10.85 -8.95 -20.65
N ILE A 122 -11.71 -9.77 -20.06
CA ILE A 122 -13.14 -9.83 -20.40
C ILE A 122 -13.87 -8.55 -19.96
N LEU A 123 -13.52 -8.01 -18.78
CA LEU A 123 -14.21 -6.90 -18.17
C LEU A 123 -13.57 -5.53 -18.47
N ALA A 124 -12.41 -5.46 -19.11
CA ALA A 124 -11.68 -4.20 -19.34
C ALA A 124 -12.55 -3.16 -20.09
N ASP A 125 -13.17 -3.55 -21.18
CA ASP A 125 -14.05 -2.69 -21.97
C ASP A 125 -15.31 -2.26 -21.18
N PRO A 126 -16.13 -3.17 -20.61
CA PRO A 126 -17.26 -2.81 -19.78
C PRO A 126 -16.92 -1.89 -18.60
N VAL A 127 -15.78 -2.11 -17.95
CA VAL A 127 -15.35 -1.30 -16.79
C VAL A 127 -15.00 0.11 -17.22
N LEU A 128 -14.23 0.29 -18.31
CA LEU A 128 -13.90 1.63 -18.82
C LEU A 128 -15.13 2.38 -19.31
N THR A 129 -16.08 1.68 -19.93
CA THR A 129 -17.38 2.24 -20.32
C THR A 129 -18.18 2.69 -19.10
N LEU A 130 -18.22 1.88 -18.03
CA LEU A 130 -18.91 2.20 -16.78
C LEU A 130 -18.31 3.44 -16.08
N VAL A 131 -17.00 3.61 -16.19
CA VAL A 131 -16.30 4.77 -15.61
C VAL A 131 -16.41 6.02 -16.51
N HIS A 132 -17.08 5.92 -17.65
CA HIS A 132 -17.31 7.01 -18.60
C HIS A 132 -16.00 7.63 -19.13
N VAL A 133 -15.04 6.78 -19.54
CA VAL A 133 -13.82 7.25 -20.21
C VAL A 133 -14.21 7.90 -21.55
N PRO A 134 -13.74 9.11 -21.88
CA PRO A 134 -14.04 9.78 -23.14
C PRO A 134 -13.63 8.95 -24.36
N GLU A 135 -14.42 9.03 -25.45
CA GLU A 135 -14.22 8.21 -26.66
C GLU A 135 -12.85 8.40 -27.31
N ASP A 136 -12.32 9.61 -27.29
CA ASP A 136 -11.00 9.97 -27.82
C ASP A 136 -9.82 9.36 -27.01
N VAL A 137 -10.06 9.04 -25.73
CA VAL A 137 -9.06 8.43 -24.82
C VAL A 137 -9.26 6.91 -24.70
N PHE A 138 -10.46 6.41 -25.01
CA PHE A 138 -10.89 5.05 -24.71
C PHE A 138 -9.97 3.98 -25.28
N SER A 139 -9.57 4.11 -26.54
CA SER A 139 -8.70 3.13 -27.21
C SER A 139 -7.33 2.98 -26.53
N GLU A 140 -6.69 4.09 -26.17
CA GLU A 140 -5.39 4.10 -25.48
C GLU A 140 -5.54 3.59 -24.03
N ALA A 141 -6.62 3.98 -23.34
CA ALA A 141 -6.90 3.51 -22.00
C ALA A 141 -7.14 2.00 -21.96
N LEU A 142 -7.90 1.46 -22.92
CA LEU A 142 -8.17 0.03 -23.04
C LEU A 142 -6.89 -0.76 -23.32
N LEU A 143 -6.07 -0.27 -24.24
CA LEU A 143 -4.78 -0.89 -24.56
C LEU A 143 -3.84 -0.94 -23.35
N TYR A 144 -3.73 0.18 -22.62
CA TYR A 144 -2.93 0.27 -21.40
C TYR A 144 -3.42 -0.72 -20.33
N LEU A 145 -4.75 -0.74 -20.09
CA LEU A 145 -5.35 -1.60 -19.07
C LEU A 145 -5.13 -3.09 -19.40
N ARG A 146 -5.35 -3.50 -20.62
CA ARG A 146 -5.14 -4.89 -21.05
C ARG A 146 -3.71 -5.35 -20.85
N ILE A 147 -2.72 -4.56 -21.29
CA ILE A 147 -1.30 -4.90 -21.09
C ILE A 147 -0.97 -5.02 -19.60
N TYR A 148 -1.49 -4.09 -18.78
CA TYR A 148 -1.28 -4.11 -17.34
C TYR A 148 -1.91 -5.35 -16.68
N LEU A 149 -3.13 -5.72 -17.08
CA LEU A 149 -3.85 -6.89 -16.57
C LEU A 149 -3.14 -8.20 -16.94
N LEU A 150 -2.55 -8.31 -18.13
CA LEU A 150 -1.70 -9.43 -18.49
C LEU A 150 -0.46 -9.55 -17.58
N GLY A 151 0.01 -8.45 -17.02
CA GLY A 151 1.10 -8.40 -16.05
C GLY A 151 0.72 -8.78 -14.61
N MET A 152 -0.58 -8.94 -14.28
CA MET A 152 -1.02 -9.19 -12.91
C MET A 152 -0.36 -10.40 -12.23
N PRO A 153 -0.07 -11.53 -12.91
CA PRO A 153 0.61 -12.65 -12.26
C PRO A 153 1.96 -12.27 -11.66
N VAL A 154 2.77 -11.49 -12.36
CA VAL A 154 4.10 -11.06 -11.88
C VAL A 154 4.01 -9.93 -10.86
N ILE A 155 3.05 -9.03 -11.01
CA ILE A 155 2.79 -7.92 -10.06
C ILE A 155 2.34 -8.47 -8.71
N LEU A 156 1.39 -9.41 -8.70
CA LEU A 156 0.93 -10.03 -7.47
C LEU A 156 2.01 -10.89 -6.84
N LEU A 157 2.76 -11.66 -7.65
CA LEU A 157 3.86 -12.49 -7.17
C LEU A 157 4.90 -11.64 -6.43
N TYR A 158 5.32 -10.50 -7.00
CA TYR A 158 6.21 -9.54 -6.32
C TYR A 158 5.67 -9.10 -4.94
N ASN A 159 4.39 -8.75 -4.86
CA ASN A 159 3.78 -8.28 -3.61
C ASN A 159 3.77 -9.36 -2.52
N PHE A 160 3.46 -10.60 -2.88
CA PHE A 160 3.48 -11.74 -1.95
C PHE A 160 4.92 -12.10 -1.54
N GLU A 161 5.87 -12.09 -2.45
CA GLU A 161 7.29 -12.31 -2.14
C GLU A 161 7.82 -11.23 -1.20
N ALA A 162 7.52 -9.95 -1.47
CA ALA A 162 7.88 -8.87 -0.57
C ALA A 162 7.26 -9.04 0.83
N ALA A 163 6.03 -9.56 0.92
CA ALA A 163 5.38 -9.88 2.19
C ALA A 163 6.08 -11.05 2.92
N ILE A 164 6.55 -12.08 2.19
CA ILE A 164 7.36 -13.17 2.75
C ILE A 164 8.67 -12.64 3.33
N PHE A 165 9.42 -11.81 2.60
CA PHE A 165 10.65 -11.20 3.12
C PHE A 165 10.38 -10.31 4.34
N ARG A 166 9.33 -9.49 4.32
CA ARG A 166 8.93 -8.65 5.46
C ARG A 166 8.61 -9.50 6.70
N SER A 167 7.96 -10.66 6.53
CA SER A 167 7.61 -11.55 7.65
C SER A 167 8.83 -12.07 8.42
N THR A 168 9.99 -12.19 7.76
CA THR A 168 11.27 -12.60 8.37
C THR A 168 12.07 -11.43 8.94
N GLY A 169 11.64 -10.20 8.70
CA GLY A 169 12.36 -8.97 9.07
C GLY A 169 13.33 -8.46 8.02
N ASP A 170 13.42 -9.08 6.85
CA ASP A 170 14.21 -8.59 5.73
C ASP A 170 13.40 -7.61 4.87
N THR A 171 13.41 -6.34 5.23
CA THR A 171 12.78 -5.26 4.46
C THR A 171 13.72 -4.63 3.43
N LYS A 172 15.03 -4.89 3.54
CA LYS A 172 16.04 -4.34 2.64
C LYS A 172 16.08 -5.05 1.30
N THR A 173 15.89 -6.37 1.28
CA THR A 173 15.91 -7.14 0.03
C THR A 173 14.82 -6.68 -0.95
N PRO A 174 13.52 -6.55 -0.57
CA PRO A 174 12.51 -5.99 -1.45
C PRO A 174 12.82 -4.56 -1.91
N LEU A 175 13.34 -3.70 -1.03
CA LEU A 175 13.74 -2.33 -1.38
C LEU A 175 14.83 -2.31 -2.46
N VAL A 176 15.90 -3.08 -2.29
CA VAL A 176 17.02 -3.12 -3.27
C VAL A 176 16.53 -3.66 -4.63
N VAL A 177 15.72 -4.72 -4.61
CA VAL A 177 15.17 -5.31 -5.83
C VAL A 177 14.23 -4.32 -6.53
N LEU A 178 13.37 -3.63 -5.79
CA LEU A 178 12.50 -2.59 -6.35
C LEU A 178 13.31 -1.42 -6.92
N THR A 179 14.37 -1.00 -6.25
CA THR A 179 15.24 0.08 -6.76
C THR A 179 15.85 -0.32 -8.11
N VAL A 180 16.38 -1.52 -8.23
CA VAL A 180 16.94 -2.03 -9.51
C VAL A 180 15.87 -2.09 -10.60
N ALA A 181 14.72 -2.64 -10.28
CA ALA A 181 13.62 -2.76 -11.24
C ALA A 181 12.99 -1.41 -11.60
N GLY A 182 12.95 -0.47 -10.68
CA GLY A 182 12.45 0.86 -10.96
C GLY A 182 13.38 1.67 -11.86
N VAL A 183 14.70 1.57 -11.65
CA VAL A 183 15.67 2.14 -12.61
C VAL A 183 15.48 1.50 -13.99
N LEU A 184 15.31 0.18 -14.05
CA LEU A 184 15.02 -0.52 -15.30
C LEU A 184 13.72 -0.03 -15.94
N ASN A 185 12.66 0.17 -15.14
CA ASN A 185 11.37 0.72 -15.61
C ASN A 185 11.55 2.08 -16.29
N VAL A 186 12.26 3.01 -15.65
CA VAL A 186 12.53 4.33 -16.24
C VAL A 186 13.31 4.23 -17.54
N LEU A 187 14.34 3.38 -17.58
CA LEU A 187 15.13 3.16 -18.81
C LEU A 187 14.30 2.53 -19.93
N LEU A 188 13.46 1.55 -19.62
CA LEU A 188 12.55 0.92 -20.58
C LEU A 188 11.48 1.91 -21.07
N ASN A 189 10.92 2.73 -20.19
CA ASN A 189 9.97 3.78 -20.57
C ASN A 189 10.60 4.76 -21.57
N LEU A 190 11.80 5.25 -21.28
CA LEU A 190 12.53 6.12 -22.20
C LEU A 190 12.81 5.42 -23.53
N PHE A 191 13.23 4.16 -23.50
CA PHE A 191 13.50 3.39 -24.70
C PHE A 191 12.23 3.18 -25.54
N PHE A 192 11.14 2.71 -24.94
CA PHE A 192 9.90 2.45 -25.68
C PHE A 192 9.24 3.74 -26.17
N VAL A 193 9.18 4.79 -25.32
CA VAL A 193 8.44 6.02 -25.67
C VAL A 193 9.30 6.97 -26.49
N ALA A 194 10.54 7.26 -26.07
CA ALA A 194 11.36 8.27 -26.75
C ALA A 194 12.12 7.72 -27.98
N VAL A 195 12.51 6.42 -27.98
CA VAL A 195 13.29 5.83 -29.08
C VAL A 195 12.39 5.07 -30.06
N LEU A 196 11.48 4.22 -29.55
CA LEU A 196 10.57 3.43 -30.41
C LEU A 196 9.26 4.16 -30.72
N HIS A 197 9.05 5.38 -30.20
CA HIS A 197 7.86 6.19 -30.40
C HIS A 197 6.53 5.47 -30.05
N MET A 198 6.60 4.58 -29.06
CA MET A 198 5.40 3.95 -28.50
C MET A 198 4.69 4.96 -27.58
N THR A 199 3.39 4.72 -27.35
CA THR A 199 2.56 5.56 -26.48
C THR A 199 2.37 4.90 -25.10
N VAL A 200 1.15 4.78 -24.63
CA VAL A 200 0.80 4.12 -23.37
C VAL A 200 1.18 2.65 -23.31
N ASN A 201 1.18 1.96 -24.44
CA ASN A 201 1.59 0.57 -24.55
C ASN A 201 3.07 0.37 -24.16
N GLY A 202 3.96 1.31 -24.53
CA GLY A 202 5.36 1.27 -24.13
C GLY A 202 5.54 1.32 -22.62
N VAL A 203 4.82 2.22 -21.95
CA VAL A 203 4.87 2.37 -20.50
C VAL A 203 4.26 1.15 -19.79
N ALA A 204 3.12 0.65 -20.27
CA ALA A 204 2.51 -0.55 -19.70
C ALA A 204 3.45 -1.78 -19.80
N ILE A 205 4.09 -1.98 -20.95
CA ILE A 205 5.08 -3.06 -21.14
C ILE A 205 6.28 -2.87 -20.20
N ALA A 206 6.82 -1.65 -20.10
CA ALA A 206 7.94 -1.36 -19.21
C ALA A 206 7.61 -1.68 -17.75
N THR A 207 6.42 -1.33 -17.30
CA THR A 207 5.93 -1.61 -15.95
C THR A 207 5.78 -3.11 -15.70
N VAL A 208 5.20 -3.86 -16.64
CA VAL A 208 5.07 -5.33 -16.54
C VAL A 208 6.44 -6.01 -16.54
N VAL A 209 7.35 -5.62 -17.44
CA VAL A 209 8.70 -6.20 -17.53
C VAL A 209 9.51 -5.91 -16.26
N SER A 210 9.47 -4.70 -15.73
CA SER A 210 10.19 -4.36 -14.50
C SER A 210 9.65 -5.10 -13.28
N ASN A 211 8.33 -5.27 -13.17
CA ASN A 211 7.72 -6.10 -12.13
C ASN A 211 8.08 -7.60 -12.30
N ALA A 212 8.14 -8.10 -13.53
CA ALA A 212 8.61 -9.47 -13.79
C ALA A 212 10.06 -9.66 -13.33
N VAL A 213 10.94 -8.70 -13.62
CA VAL A 213 12.34 -8.73 -13.15
C VAL A 213 12.40 -8.69 -11.62
N SER A 214 11.62 -7.83 -10.97
CA SER A 214 11.53 -7.78 -9.50
C SER A 214 11.15 -9.14 -8.92
N SER A 215 10.09 -9.72 -9.42
CA SER A 215 9.58 -11.01 -8.95
C SER A 215 10.59 -12.14 -9.21
N ILE A 216 11.17 -12.21 -10.41
CA ILE A 216 12.20 -13.23 -10.71
C ILE A 216 13.40 -13.11 -9.77
N LEU A 217 13.84 -11.90 -9.44
CA LEU A 217 14.97 -11.68 -8.52
C LEU A 217 14.63 -12.12 -7.09
N LEU A 218 13.43 -11.79 -6.59
CA LEU A 218 12.97 -12.22 -5.26
C LEU A 218 12.76 -13.73 -5.20
N LEU A 219 12.09 -14.32 -6.20
CA LEU A 219 11.88 -15.77 -6.29
C LEU A 219 13.21 -16.54 -6.32
N ARG A 220 14.15 -16.07 -7.15
CA ARG A 220 15.51 -16.68 -7.21
C ARG A 220 16.20 -16.64 -5.86
N ARG A 221 15.95 -15.59 -5.06
CA ARG A 221 16.51 -15.48 -3.71
C ARG A 221 15.84 -16.44 -2.75
N LEU A 222 14.52 -16.61 -2.82
CA LEU A 222 13.78 -17.60 -2.03
C LEU A 222 14.17 -19.05 -2.39
N ILE A 223 14.44 -19.34 -3.65
CA ILE A 223 14.93 -20.67 -4.11
C ILE A 223 16.36 -20.96 -3.63
N LYS A 224 17.20 -19.92 -3.47
CA LYS A 224 18.61 -20.07 -3.10
C LYS A 224 18.89 -19.96 -1.60
N THR A 225 17.92 -19.55 -0.80
CA THR A 225 18.10 -19.43 0.63
C THR A 225 18.11 -20.81 1.31
N GLU A 226 18.88 -20.95 2.39
CA GLU A 226 18.86 -22.12 3.27
C GLU A 226 17.93 -21.93 4.48
N GLU A 227 17.16 -20.85 4.49
CA GLU A 227 16.28 -20.50 5.59
C GLU A 227 14.93 -21.21 5.48
N TRP A 228 14.10 -21.08 6.51
CA TRP A 228 12.76 -21.70 6.55
C TRP A 228 11.81 -21.21 5.44
N THR A 229 12.13 -20.07 4.84
CA THR A 229 11.41 -19.51 3.69
C THR A 229 11.86 -20.06 2.34
N HIS A 230 12.75 -21.06 2.34
CA HIS A 230 13.20 -21.73 1.10
C HIS A 230 12.01 -22.24 0.28
N VAL A 231 12.07 -21.96 -1.01
CA VAL A 231 11.06 -22.39 -1.99
C VAL A 231 11.60 -23.56 -2.81
N GLU A 232 10.92 -24.66 -2.73
CA GLU A 232 11.14 -25.82 -3.56
C GLU A 232 10.05 -25.94 -4.62
N LEU A 233 10.40 -25.73 -5.88
CA LEU A 233 9.42 -25.65 -6.97
C LEU A 233 8.55 -26.91 -7.12
N LYS A 234 9.10 -28.09 -6.74
CA LYS A 234 8.39 -29.37 -6.78
C LYS A 234 7.32 -29.52 -5.67
N GLU A 235 7.41 -28.70 -4.62
CA GLU A 235 6.50 -28.73 -3.49
C GLU A 235 5.46 -27.60 -3.51
N LEU A 236 5.42 -26.84 -4.58
CA LEU A 236 4.43 -25.77 -4.76
C LEU A 236 3.01 -26.38 -4.75
N ARG A 237 2.30 -26.14 -3.67
CA ARG A 237 0.90 -26.55 -3.49
C ARG A 237 0.19 -25.61 -2.53
N ILE A 238 -1.14 -25.59 -2.62
CA ILE A 238 -1.98 -24.89 -1.66
C ILE A 238 -2.28 -25.82 -0.48
N ASP A 239 -1.85 -25.42 0.71
CA ASP A 239 -2.35 -25.99 1.95
C ASP A 239 -3.66 -25.28 2.31
N ARG A 240 -4.77 -26.02 2.39
CA ARG A 240 -6.11 -25.47 2.60
C ARG A 240 -6.23 -24.71 3.91
N ILE A 241 -5.67 -25.22 4.99
CA ILE A 241 -5.75 -24.61 6.32
C ILE A 241 -5.00 -23.27 6.32
N ILE A 242 -3.81 -23.27 5.73
CA ILE A 242 -2.98 -22.07 5.60
C ILE A 242 -3.66 -21.02 4.69
N PHE A 243 -4.23 -21.47 3.58
CA PHE A 243 -4.96 -20.59 2.67
C PHE A 243 -6.15 -19.92 3.38
N GLU A 244 -6.96 -20.70 4.12
CA GLU A 244 -8.08 -20.14 4.90
C GLU A 244 -7.60 -19.10 5.93
N GLN A 245 -6.45 -19.34 6.58
CA GLN A 245 -5.85 -18.37 7.52
C GLN A 245 -5.38 -17.08 6.81
N ILE A 246 -4.70 -17.20 5.68
CA ILE A 246 -4.24 -16.06 4.87
C ILE A 246 -5.45 -15.22 4.44
N ILE A 247 -6.49 -15.84 3.90
CA ILE A 247 -7.70 -15.15 3.45
C ILE A 247 -8.46 -14.51 4.62
N LYS A 248 -8.60 -15.20 5.74
CA LYS A 248 -9.28 -14.68 6.93
C LYS A 248 -8.64 -13.40 7.47
N ILE A 249 -7.33 -13.27 7.34
CA ILE A 249 -6.58 -12.09 7.77
C ILE A 249 -6.48 -11.06 6.63
N GLY A 250 -6.14 -11.50 5.44
CA GLY A 250 -5.78 -10.64 4.33
C GLY A 250 -6.98 -10.05 3.59
N LEU A 251 -8.03 -10.84 3.35
CA LEU A 251 -9.19 -10.36 2.60
C LEU A 251 -9.89 -9.16 3.26
N PRO A 252 -10.15 -9.13 4.59
CA PRO A 252 -10.69 -7.95 5.22
C PRO A 252 -9.80 -6.71 5.06
N ALA A 253 -8.47 -6.86 5.17
CA ALA A 253 -7.52 -5.77 4.97
C ALA A 253 -7.53 -5.27 3.51
N GLY A 254 -7.62 -6.19 2.54
CA GLY A 254 -7.71 -5.84 1.13
C GLY A 254 -9.02 -5.11 0.78
N ILE A 255 -10.15 -5.59 1.28
CA ILE A 255 -11.46 -4.92 1.12
C ILE A 255 -11.42 -3.53 1.75
N GLN A 256 -10.85 -3.39 2.94
CA GLN A 256 -10.66 -2.09 3.59
C GLN A 256 -9.93 -1.11 2.66
N SER A 257 -8.81 -1.53 2.07
CA SER A 257 -8.01 -0.69 1.16
C SER A 257 -8.77 -0.34 -0.12
N ALA A 258 -9.54 -1.28 -0.69
CA ALA A 258 -10.37 -1.06 -1.86
C ALA A 258 -11.51 -0.07 -1.58
N VAL A 259 -12.21 -0.21 -0.45
CA VAL A 259 -13.29 0.73 -0.04
C VAL A 259 -12.72 2.11 0.28
N PHE A 260 -11.52 2.20 0.82
CA PHE A 260 -10.83 3.47 1.04
C PHE A 260 -10.58 4.21 -0.29
N ALA A 261 -10.14 3.49 -1.33
CA ALA A 261 -9.98 4.07 -2.67
C ALA A 261 -11.32 4.59 -3.23
N LEU A 262 -12.42 3.84 -3.06
CA LEU A 262 -13.76 4.28 -3.47
C LEU A 262 -14.21 5.56 -2.73
N ALA A 263 -13.97 5.64 -1.43
CA ALA A 263 -14.32 6.83 -0.64
C ALA A 263 -13.56 8.07 -1.12
N ASN A 264 -12.30 7.92 -1.52
CA ASN A 264 -11.52 9.02 -2.10
C ASN A 264 -12.12 9.50 -3.44
N VAL A 265 -12.69 8.62 -4.26
CA VAL A 265 -13.40 9.02 -5.50
C VAL A 265 -14.62 9.87 -5.17
N VAL A 266 -15.40 9.52 -4.16
CA VAL A 266 -16.57 10.32 -3.74
C VAL A 266 -16.16 11.73 -3.30
N ILE A 267 -15.08 11.83 -2.50
CA ILE A 267 -14.54 13.13 -2.09
C ILE A 267 -14.01 13.91 -3.29
N GLN A 268 -13.28 13.26 -4.18
CA GLN A 268 -12.74 13.90 -5.38
C GLN A 268 -13.86 14.42 -6.30
N SER A 269 -14.96 13.69 -6.44
CA SER A 269 -16.13 14.17 -7.17
C SER A 269 -16.73 15.45 -6.58
N ALA A 270 -16.83 15.53 -5.25
CA ALA A 270 -17.28 16.74 -4.57
C ALA A 270 -16.28 17.92 -4.77
N ILE A 271 -14.97 17.65 -4.70
CA ILE A 271 -13.93 18.64 -4.97
C ILE A 271 -14.01 19.16 -6.41
N ASN A 272 -14.21 18.26 -7.38
CA ASN A 272 -14.32 18.61 -8.80
C ASN A 272 -15.51 19.55 -9.07
N SER A 273 -16.61 19.43 -8.30
CA SER A 273 -17.77 20.32 -8.42
C SER A 273 -17.51 21.76 -8.00
N LEU A 274 -16.37 22.06 -7.35
CA LEU A 274 -15.96 23.40 -6.93
C LEU A 274 -15.10 24.14 -7.96
N GLY A 275 -14.80 23.49 -9.09
CA GLY A 275 -14.08 24.09 -10.21
C GLY A 275 -12.62 23.68 -10.31
N THR A 276 -12.01 24.05 -11.45
CA THR A 276 -10.69 23.55 -11.89
C THR A 276 -9.55 23.96 -10.98
N VAL A 277 -9.59 25.15 -10.41
CA VAL A 277 -8.54 25.68 -9.49
C VAL A 277 -8.50 24.83 -8.22
N VAL A 278 -9.68 24.53 -7.63
CA VAL A 278 -9.79 23.71 -6.42
C VAL A 278 -9.37 22.26 -6.71
N MET A 279 -9.74 21.74 -7.88
CA MET A 279 -9.35 20.40 -8.33
C MET A 279 -7.82 20.29 -8.45
N ALA A 280 -7.17 21.26 -9.12
CA ALA A 280 -5.72 21.30 -9.29
C ALA A 280 -4.99 21.41 -7.94
N ALA A 281 -5.48 22.29 -7.05
CA ALA A 281 -4.93 22.47 -5.71
C ALA A 281 -5.03 21.18 -4.87
N SER A 282 -6.18 20.53 -4.93
CA SER A 282 -6.43 19.29 -4.21
C SER A 282 -5.54 18.15 -4.72
N SER A 283 -5.39 18.00 -6.03
CA SER A 283 -4.54 16.97 -6.63
C SER A 283 -3.06 17.15 -6.28
N ALA A 284 -2.56 18.38 -6.37
CA ALA A 284 -1.18 18.70 -5.99
C ALA A 284 -0.90 18.39 -4.50
N ALA A 285 -1.81 18.81 -3.62
CA ALA A 285 -1.68 18.54 -2.19
C ALA A 285 -1.75 17.04 -1.87
N PHE A 286 -2.64 16.28 -2.53
CA PHE A 286 -2.76 14.83 -2.34
C PHE A 286 -1.46 14.09 -2.67
N ASN A 287 -0.78 14.45 -3.76
CA ASN A 287 0.52 13.85 -4.10
C ASN A 287 1.58 14.07 -3.03
N ILE A 288 1.51 15.18 -2.28
CA ILE A 288 2.42 15.46 -1.17
C ILE A 288 2.00 14.71 0.10
N GLU A 289 0.68 14.62 0.37
CA GLU A 289 0.13 13.91 1.53
C GLU A 289 0.50 12.42 1.54
N VAL A 290 0.56 11.78 0.36
CA VAL A 290 0.88 10.36 0.22
C VAL A 290 2.26 10.01 0.81
N PHE A 291 3.26 10.86 0.66
CA PHE A 291 4.59 10.61 1.24
C PHE A 291 4.57 10.53 2.77
N ALA A 292 3.82 11.41 3.43
CA ALA A 292 3.65 11.34 4.88
C ALA A 292 2.86 10.09 5.31
N TYR A 293 1.86 9.70 4.50
CA TYR A 293 1.10 8.47 4.75
C TYR A 293 1.97 7.21 4.61
N ASP A 294 2.87 7.16 3.64
CA ASP A 294 3.77 6.02 3.44
C ASP A 294 4.72 5.81 4.64
N VAL A 295 5.21 6.91 5.23
CA VAL A 295 5.98 6.85 6.47
C VAL A 295 5.14 6.26 7.61
N LEU A 296 3.97 6.80 7.86
CA LEU A 296 3.04 6.34 8.89
C LEU A 296 2.66 4.85 8.70
N ASN A 297 2.28 4.47 7.49
CA ASN A 297 1.87 3.09 7.17
C ASN A 297 3.00 2.09 7.35
N SER A 298 4.26 2.50 7.15
CA SER A 298 5.42 1.63 7.36
C SER A 298 5.57 1.19 8.82
N PHE A 299 5.28 2.07 9.77
CA PHE A 299 5.26 1.71 11.20
C PHE A 299 4.09 0.79 11.57
N SER A 300 2.90 0.97 10.95
CA SER A 300 1.78 0.04 11.10
C SER A 300 2.13 -1.37 10.60
N GLN A 301 2.84 -1.48 9.45
CA GLN A 301 3.34 -2.74 8.95
C GLN A 301 4.41 -3.36 9.86
N ALA A 302 5.33 -2.54 10.40
CA ALA A 302 6.30 -2.96 11.39
C ALA A 302 5.58 -3.49 12.65
N CYS A 303 4.61 -2.75 13.18
CA CYS A 303 3.79 -3.20 14.30
C CYS A 303 3.15 -4.57 14.04
N THR A 304 2.53 -4.74 12.87
CA THR A 304 1.89 -6.00 12.48
C THR A 304 2.86 -7.18 12.51
N THR A 305 4.05 -7.01 11.91
CA THR A 305 5.03 -8.10 11.76
C THR A 305 5.71 -8.42 13.10
N PHE A 306 6.15 -7.39 13.84
CA PHE A 306 6.75 -7.57 15.17
C PHE A 306 5.78 -8.22 16.15
N VAL A 307 4.52 -7.76 16.18
CA VAL A 307 3.48 -8.36 17.01
C VAL A 307 3.23 -9.79 16.57
N GLY A 308 3.15 -10.07 15.27
CA GLY A 308 2.97 -11.41 14.73
C GLY A 308 4.04 -12.38 15.24
N GLN A 309 5.32 -12.06 15.10
CA GLN A 309 6.41 -12.92 15.58
C GLN A 309 6.40 -13.06 17.12
N ASN A 310 6.23 -11.96 17.86
CA ASN A 310 6.21 -12.01 19.32
C ASN A 310 4.99 -12.75 19.88
N TYR A 311 3.85 -12.65 19.20
CA TYR A 311 2.65 -13.43 19.53
C TYR A 311 2.88 -14.92 19.31
N GLY A 312 3.43 -15.31 18.16
CA GLY A 312 3.81 -16.67 17.89
C GLY A 312 4.76 -17.27 18.93
N ALA A 313 5.71 -16.46 19.40
CA ALA A 313 6.65 -16.83 20.47
C ALA A 313 6.06 -16.81 21.89
N GLY A 314 4.77 -16.48 22.07
CA GLY A 314 4.14 -16.35 23.39
C GLY A 314 4.57 -15.11 24.20
N GLN A 315 5.31 -14.18 23.60
CA GLN A 315 5.87 -12.98 24.26
C GLN A 315 4.83 -11.83 24.34
N ILE A 316 3.69 -12.04 24.99
CA ILE A 316 2.56 -11.11 25.03
C ILE A 316 2.93 -9.73 25.63
N ARG A 317 3.80 -9.73 26.68
CA ARG A 317 4.25 -8.46 27.26
C ARG A 317 5.06 -7.64 26.25
N ARG A 318 5.82 -8.33 25.40
CA ARG A 318 6.62 -7.70 24.36
C ARG A 318 5.73 -7.15 23.22
N CYS A 319 4.63 -7.84 22.86
CA CYS A 319 3.64 -7.31 21.92
C CYS A 319 3.09 -5.93 22.36
N ARG A 320 2.78 -5.76 23.65
CA ARG A 320 2.33 -4.46 24.17
C ARG A 320 3.38 -3.38 24.07
N LYS A 321 4.66 -3.73 24.35
CA LYS A 321 5.76 -2.79 24.18
C LYS A 321 5.96 -2.38 22.74
N VAL A 322 5.79 -3.32 21.80
CA VAL A 322 5.82 -3.03 20.35
C VAL A 322 4.78 -1.98 19.98
N LEU A 323 3.52 -2.12 20.41
CA LEU A 323 2.48 -1.12 20.12
C LEU A 323 2.86 0.27 20.62
N ILE A 324 3.28 0.38 21.89
CA ILE A 324 3.62 1.67 22.49
C ILE A 324 4.81 2.31 21.76
N LEU A 325 5.84 1.53 21.46
CA LEU A 325 7.04 2.04 20.78
C LEU A 325 6.74 2.39 19.32
N CYS A 326 5.92 1.59 18.62
CA CYS A 326 5.46 1.95 17.27
C CYS A 326 4.72 3.29 17.28
N ILE A 327 3.79 3.53 18.21
CA ILE A 327 3.08 4.82 18.32
C ILE A 327 4.07 5.97 18.58
N VAL A 328 5.02 5.79 19.48
CA VAL A 328 6.00 6.86 19.83
C VAL A 328 6.91 7.14 18.64
N GLU A 329 7.51 6.12 18.04
CA GLU A 329 8.46 6.30 16.94
C GLU A 329 7.78 6.78 15.65
N ASP A 330 6.57 6.28 15.36
CA ASP A 330 5.75 6.77 14.25
C ASP A 330 5.37 8.24 14.46
N THR A 331 4.99 8.61 15.70
CA THR A 331 4.71 10.02 16.02
C THR A 331 5.93 10.91 15.74
N LEU A 332 7.13 10.48 16.14
CA LEU A 332 8.35 11.24 15.87
C LEU A 332 8.68 11.32 14.37
N ALA A 333 8.63 10.18 13.67
CA ALA A 333 8.95 10.13 12.24
C ALA A 333 7.94 10.90 11.39
N THR A 334 6.65 10.67 11.64
CA THR A 334 5.57 11.33 10.90
C THR A 334 5.49 12.82 11.24
N ALA A 335 5.69 13.22 12.51
CA ALA A 335 5.77 14.63 12.87
C ALA A 335 6.93 15.33 12.16
N CYS A 336 8.09 14.68 12.05
CA CYS A 336 9.22 15.21 11.28
C CYS A 336 8.84 15.41 9.79
N ALA A 337 8.23 14.40 9.16
CA ALA A 337 7.77 14.50 7.77
C ALA A 337 6.71 15.62 7.59
N VAL A 338 5.73 15.69 8.48
CA VAL A 338 4.68 16.73 8.47
C VAL A 338 5.28 18.13 8.64
N VAL A 339 6.21 18.31 9.59
CA VAL A 339 6.89 19.62 9.78
C VAL A 339 7.66 20.02 8.51
N LEU A 340 8.40 19.10 7.90
CA LEU A 340 9.08 19.38 6.63
C LEU A 340 8.09 19.80 5.53
N ILE A 341 6.97 19.06 5.39
CA ILE A 341 5.94 19.39 4.42
C ILE A 341 5.27 20.74 4.75
N LEU A 342 5.04 21.09 6.01
CA LEU A 342 4.46 22.37 6.38
C LEU A 342 5.42 23.53 6.12
N VAL A 343 6.71 23.36 6.39
CA VAL A 343 7.73 24.39 6.16
C VAL A 343 7.94 24.64 4.66
N PHE A 344 8.03 23.58 3.86
CA PHE A 344 8.30 23.66 2.42
C PHE A 344 7.04 23.49 1.55
N GLY A 345 5.85 23.43 2.15
CA GLY A 345 4.61 23.05 1.46
C GLY A 345 4.24 23.94 0.28
N LYS A 346 4.44 25.25 0.39
CA LYS A 346 4.19 26.17 -0.74
C LYS A 346 5.18 25.92 -1.88
N GLN A 347 6.45 25.70 -1.58
CA GLN A 347 7.48 25.39 -2.57
C GLN A 347 7.21 24.05 -3.23
N LEU A 348 6.83 23.02 -2.45
CA LEU A 348 6.47 21.70 -2.97
C LEU A 348 5.23 21.78 -3.88
N LEU A 349 4.21 22.55 -3.50
CA LEU A 349 3.01 22.76 -4.32
C LEU A 349 3.34 23.50 -5.62
N SER A 350 4.26 24.48 -5.58
CA SER A 350 4.67 25.22 -6.78
C SER A 350 5.43 24.36 -7.81
N ILE A 351 5.96 23.20 -7.43
CA ILE A 351 6.50 22.22 -8.39
C ILE A 351 5.39 21.68 -9.30
N PHE A 352 4.18 21.53 -8.78
CA PHE A 352 3.02 21.01 -9.53
C PHE A 352 2.27 22.11 -10.27
N ASN A 353 2.14 23.29 -9.66
CA ASN A 353 1.43 24.41 -10.27
C ASN A 353 1.89 25.75 -9.64
N ASN A 354 2.27 26.70 -10.49
CA ASN A 354 2.77 28.01 -10.07
C ASN A 354 1.66 29.05 -9.83
N ASP A 355 0.37 28.71 -10.06
CA ASP A 355 -0.74 29.63 -9.78
C ASP A 355 -0.84 29.90 -8.27
N PRO A 356 -0.75 31.14 -7.81
CA PRO A 356 -0.83 31.49 -6.39
C PRO A 356 -2.12 31.03 -5.71
N GLN A 357 -3.24 30.99 -6.43
CA GLN A 357 -4.51 30.50 -5.90
C GLN A 357 -4.47 28.98 -5.66
N VAL A 358 -3.93 28.22 -6.62
CA VAL A 358 -3.74 26.78 -6.51
C VAL A 358 -2.82 26.46 -5.33
N VAL A 359 -1.69 27.15 -5.20
CA VAL A 359 -0.74 26.96 -4.10
C VAL A 359 -1.39 27.29 -2.74
N SER A 360 -2.15 28.39 -2.64
CA SER A 360 -2.81 28.80 -1.40
C SER A 360 -3.88 27.77 -0.95
N LEU A 361 -4.74 27.32 -1.86
CA LEU A 361 -5.76 26.31 -1.58
C LEU A 361 -5.15 24.95 -1.27
N GLY A 362 -4.13 24.54 -2.02
CA GLY A 362 -3.40 23.30 -1.77
C GLY A 362 -2.75 23.31 -0.38
N TYR A 363 -2.15 24.42 0.02
CA TYR A 363 -1.58 24.58 1.36
C TYR A 363 -2.65 24.53 2.46
N THR A 364 -3.83 25.12 2.22
CA THR A 364 -4.98 25.00 3.13
C THR A 364 -5.39 23.53 3.32
N ARG A 365 -5.41 22.73 2.25
CA ARG A 365 -5.69 21.29 2.34
C ARG A 365 -4.65 20.57 3.19
N ILE A 366 -3.36 20.82 2.93
CA ILE A 366 -2.26 20.24 3.71
C ILE A 366 -2.43 20.53 5.21
N LEU A 367 -2.70 21.81 5.58
CA LEU A 367 -2.93 22.20 6.97
C LEU A 367 -4.12 21.46 7.60
N MET A 368 -5.25 21.39 6.90
CA MET A 368 -6.48 20.76 7.40
C MET A 368 -6.31 19.25 7.59
N VAL A 369 -5.72 18.56 6.63
CA VAL A 369 -5.50 17.10 6.71
C VAL A 369 -4.50 16.78 7.81
N PHE A 370 -3.37 17.47 7.88
CA PHE A 370 -2.33 17.17 8.87
C PHE A 370 -2.68 17.60 10.29
N SER A 371 -3.65 18.52 10.48
CA SER A 371 -4.13 18.87 11.82
C SER A 371 -4.64 17.68 12.63
N ALA A 372 -5.13 16.63 11.95
CA ALA A 372 -5.67 15.43 12.56
C ALA A 372 -4.81 14.18 12.32
N TYR A 373 -3.59 14.34 11.84
CA TYR A 373 -2.75 13.20 11.41
C TYR A 373 -2.33 12.30 12.58
N THR A 374 -2.30 12.85 13.80
CA THR A 374 -2.09 12.06 15.03
C THR A 374 -3.15 10.97 15.18
N PHE A 375 -4.40 11.22 14.81
CA PHE A 375 -5.45 10.19 14.84
C PHE A 375 -5.19 9.09 13.80
N SER A 376 -4.62 9.43 12.63
CA SER A 376 -4.20 8.44 11.64
C SER A 376 -3.13 7.51 12.21
N MET A 377 -2.09 8.05 12.83
CA MET A 377 -1.04 7.26 13.47
C MET A 377 -1.61 6.31 14.53
N LEU A 378 -2.53 6.81 15.36
CA LEU A 378 -3.14 6.00 16.42
C LEU A 378 -3.94 4.83 15.85
N TYR A 379 -4.89 5.09 14.94
CA TYR A 379 -5.75 4.00 14.46
C TYR A 379 -4.98 3.00 13.59
N GLU A 380 -4.00 3.44 12.78
CA GLU A 380 -3.21 2.53 11.94
C GLU A 380 -2.32 1.61 12.79
N ASN A 381 -1.59 2.14 13.79
CA ASN A 381 -0.76 1.31 14.66
C ASN A 381 -1.60 0.36 15.52
N MET A 382 -2.75 0.81 16.05
CA MET A 382 -3.67 -0.06 16.80
C MET A 382 -4.27 -1.16 15.88
N SER A 383 -4.61 -0.82 14.64
CA SER A 383 -5.07 -1.79 13.64
C SER A 383 -3.98 -2.80 13.28
N GLY A 384 -2.74 -2.33 13.07
CA GLY A 384 -1.57 -3.17 12.85
C GLY A 384 -1.32 -4.13 14.01
N TYR A 385 -1.44 -3.63 15.24
CA TYR A 385 -1.33 -4.46 16.45
C TYR A 385 -2.39 -5.57 16.47
N MET A 386 -3.65 -5.26 16.19
CA MET A 386 -4.72 -6.27 16.14
C MET A 386 -4.49 -7.28 15.01
N ARG A 387 -4.06 -6.83 13.83
CA ARG A 387 -3.72 -7.70 12.69
C ARG A 387 -2.59 -8.68 13.05
N GLY A 388 -1.57 -8.26 13.80
CA GLY A 388 -0.49 -9.12 14.27
C GLY A 388 -0.98 -10.31 15.12
N PHE A 389 -2.11 -10.18 15.83
CA PHE A 389 -2.81 -11.28 16.53
C PHE A 389 -3.74 -12.08 15.61
N GLY A 390 -3.79 -11.79 14.31
CA GLY A 390 -4.74 -12.40 13.38
C GLY A 390 -6.16 -11.82 13.41
N ILE A 391 -6.38 -10.71 14.15
CA ILE A 391 -7.68 -10.02 14.24
C ILE A 391 -7.69 -8.93 13.17
N SER A 392 -8.14 -9.24 11.96
CA SER A 392 -8.16 -8.31 10.83
C SER A 392 -9.56 -7.77 10.51
N LEU A 393 -10.60 -8.58 10.67
CA LEU A 393 -11.96 -8.19 10.29
C LEU A 393 -12.45 -6.96 11.08
N MET A 394 -12.22 -6.94 12.41
CA MET A 394 -12.72 -5.87 13.26
C MET A 394 -12.09 -4.50 12.90
N PRO A 395 -10.74 -4.33 12.84
CA PRO A 395 -10.17 -3.07 12.41
C PRO A 395 -10.59 -2.70 10.99
N ALA A 396 -10.72 -3.66 10.06
CA ALA A 396 -11.17 -3.38 8.70
C ALA A 396 -12.59 -2.78 8.66
N VAL A 397 -13.55 -3.38 9.37
CA VAL A 397 -14.93 -2.89 9.44
C VAL A 397 -14.99 -1.51 10.10
N LEU A 398 -14.32 -1.33 11.24
CA LEU A 398 -14.36 -0.05 11.96
C LEU A 398 -13.68 1.08 11.20
N THR A 399 -12.57 0.80 10.52
CA THR A 399 -11.89 1.79 9.67
C THR A 399 -12.75 2.15 8.46
N THR A 400 -13.38 1.15 7.82
CA THR A 400 -14.32 1.39 6.71
C THR A 400 -15.49 2.26 7.15
N LEU A 401 -16.12 1.96 8.28
CA LEU A 401 -17.24 2.77 8.81
C LEU A 401 -16.77 4.17 9.25
N GLY A 402 -15.64 4.24 9.95
CA GLY A 402 -15.14 5.50 10.50
C GLY A 402 -14.58 6.45 9.45
N ILE A 403 -13.84 5.94 8.46
CA ILE A 403 -13.28 6.78 7.39
C ILE A 403 -14.29 6.91 6.25
N CYS A 404 -14.61 5.81 5.58
CA CYS A 404 -15.42 5.86 4.37
C CYS A 404 -16.88 6.24 4.68
N GLY A 405 -17.48 5.62 5.71
CA GLY A 405 -18.84 5.91 6.11
C GLY A 405 -19.02 7.39 6.52
N VAL A 406 -18.16 7.90 7.40
CA VAL A 406 -18.24 9.31 7.85
C VAL A 406 -17.99 10.26 6.68
N ARG A 407 -17.00 10.02 5.81
CA ARG A 407 -16.70 10.89 4.66
C ARG A 407 -17.85 10.92 3.66
N VAL A 408 -18.42 9.76 3.31
CA VAL A 408 -19.58 9.70 2.42
C VAL A 408 -20.79 10.42 3.02
N LEU A 409 -21.12 10.15 4.28
CA LEU A 409 -22.21 10.85 4.98
C LEU A 409 -21.97 12.36 5.05
N TRP A 410 -20.72 12.79 5.25
CA TRP A 410 -20.37 14.21 5.26
C TRP A 410 -20.63 14.87 3.89
N ILE A 411 -20.20 14.21 2.81
CA ILE A 411 -20.45 14.73 1.46
C ILE A 411 -21.93 14.77 1.11
N VAL A 412 -22.72 13.79 1.56
CA VAL A 412 -24.16 13.74 1.26
C VAL A 412 -24.98 14.69 2.13
N CYS A 413 -24.65 14.83 3.42
CA CYS A 413 -25.49 15.56 4.39
C CYS A 413 -24.99 16.98 4.69
N VAL A 414 -23.66 17.19 4.77
CA VAL A 414 -23.07 18.46 5.21
C VAL A 414 -22.65 19.32 4.03
N PHE A 415 -21.98 18.76 3.04
CA PHE A 415 -21.47 19.49 1.89
C PHE A 415 -22.58 20.24 1.10
N PRO A 416 -23.80 19.73 0.89
CA PRO A 416 -24.83 20.48 0.20
C PRO A 416 -25.22 21.82 0.87
N ARG A 417 -25.03 21.89 2.20
CA ARG A 417 -25.31 23.10 3.00
C ARG A 417 -24.14 24.08 3.01
N TYR A 418 -22.90 23.57 2.93
CA TYR A 418 -21.67 24.35 3.01
C TYR A 418 -20.78 24.01 1.81
N ARG A 419 -21.17 24.47 0.61
CA ARG A 419 -20.45 24.20 -0.64
C ARG A 419 -19.12 24.97 -0.74
N THR A 420 -18.19 24.68 0.18
CA THR A 420 -16.87 25.28 0.22
C THR A 420 -15.79 24.19 0.27
N PHE A 421 -14.60 24.52 -0.18
CA PHE A 421 -13.46 23.59 -0.14
C PHE A 421 -13.13 23.19 1.30
N THR A 422 -13.07 24.16 2.22
CA THR A 422 -12.87 23.88 3.65
C THR A 422 -13.96 23.02 4.24
N GLY A 423 -15.22 23.17 3.78
CA GLY A 423 -16.35 22.32 4.19
C GLY A 423 -16.14 20.85 3.83
N ILE A 424 -15.56 20.55 2.66
CA ILE A 424 -15.17 19.19 2.29
C ILE A 424 -13.99 18.71 3.15
N LEU A 425 -12.96 19.55 3.31
CA LEU A 425 -11.74 19.19 4.03
C LEU A 425 -11.99 18.84 5.50
N THR A 426 -13.00 19.44 6.13
CA THR A 426 -13.38 19.13 7.53
C THR A 426 -13.81 17.67 7.71
N ALA A 427 -14.22 16.98 6.64
CA ALA A 427 -14.49 15.55 6.69
C ALA A 427 -13.28 14.70 7.10
N TYR A 428 -12.05 15.15 6.78
CA TYR A 428 -10.83 14.42 7.11
C TYR A 428 -10.58 14.34 8.62
N PRO A 429 -10.43 15.48 9.36
CA PRO A 429 -10.21 15.41 10.81
C PRO A 429 -11.35 14.72 11.54
N VAL A 430 -12.61 14.92 11.14
CA VAL A 430 -13.75 14.26 11.78
C VAL A 430 -13.68 12.74 11.59
N SER A 431 -13.49 12.26 10.37
CA SER A 431 -13.41 10.83 10.07
C SER A 431 -12.23 10.15 10.76
N LEU A 432 -11.06 10.79 10.80
CA LEU A 432 -9.87 10.25 11.46
C LEU A 432 -10.05 10.15 12.98
N CYS A 433 -10.62 11.18 13.60
CA CYS A 433 -10.93 11.18 15.04
C CYS A 433 -11.93 10.08 15.40
N VAL A 434 -13.05 9.98 14.66
CA VAL A 434 -14.07 8.94 14.88
C VAL A 434 -13.44 7.55 14.74
N THR A 435 -12.63 7.33 13.70
CA THR A 435 -11.96 6.04 13.49
C THR A 435 -11.00 5.68 14.62
N ALA A 436 -10.19 6.63 15.07
CA ALA A 436 -9.26 6.40 16.18
C ALA A 436 -10.01 6.02 17.47
N ILE A 437 -11.13 6.68 17.77
CA ILE A 437 -11.98 6.35 18.92
C ILE A 437 -12.58 4.95 18.77
N LEU A 438 -13.13 4.61 17.62
CA LEU A 438 -13.74 3.28 17.39
C LEU A 438 -12.70 2.15 17.52
N ILE A 439 -11.52 2.31 16.94
CA ILE A 439 -10.44 1.32 17.05
C ILE A 439 -9.91 1.22 18.49
N PHE A 440 -9.80 2.34 19.19
CA PHE A 440 -9.41 2.35 20.60
C PHE A 440 -10.40 1.58 21.48
N ILE A 441 -11.70 1.82 21.30
CA ILE A 441 -12.76 1.09 22.02
C ILE A 441 -12.68 -0.41 21.68
N ALA A 442 -12.50 -0.77 20.40
CA ALA A 442 -12.36 -2.14 19.99
C ALA A 442 -11.13 -2.82 20.63
N LEU A 443 -9.99 -2.13 20.69
CA LEU A 443 -8.78 -2.63 21.33
C LEU A 443 -9.02 -2.95 22.82
N PHE A 444 -9.74 -2.06 23.53
CA PHE A 444 -10.11 -2.28 24.93
C PHE A 444 -11.09 -3.42 25.11
N HIS A 445 -12.05 -3.60 24.20
CA HIS A 445 -13.04 -4.67 24.26
C HIS A 445 -12.43 -6.03 23.94
N TYR A 446 -11.67 -6.13 22.86
CA TYR A 446 -11.06 -7.38 22.40
C TYR A 446 -9.93 -7.86 23.31
N LYS A 447 -9.19 -6.93 23.92
CA LYS A 447 -8.01 -7.22 24.79
C LYS A 447 -7.16 -8.38 24.23
N PRO A 448 -6.63 -8.27 23.00
CA PRO A 448 -5.98 -9.40 22.32
C PRO A 448 -4.93 -10.09 23.19
N SER A 449 -4.19 -9.26 23.95
CA SER A 449 -3.15 -9.72 24.86
C SER A 449 -3.64 -10.42 26.14
N LYS A 450 -4.95 -10.41 26.47
CA LYS A 450 -5.52 -11.12 27.64
C LYS A 450 -6.19 -12.44 27.22
N LYS A 451 -6.87 -12.48 26.07
CA LYS A 451 -7.55 -13.69 25.59
C LYS A 451 -6.59 -14.85 25.34
N VAL A 452 -5.34 -14.55 24.98
CA VAL A 452 -4.30 -15.59 24.74
C VAL A 452 -3.84 -16.25 26.03
N GLN A 453 -3.83 -15.55 27.16
CA GLN A 453 -3.46 -16.15 28.45
C GLN A 453 -4.50 -17.18 28.95
N ILE A 454 -5.76 -17.09 28.50
CA ILE A 454 -6.84 -17.99 28.91
C ILE A 454 -6.84 -19.28 28.07
N ASN A 455 -6.38 -19.24 26.83
CA ASN A 455 -6.34 -20.42 25.94
C ASN A 455 -5.05 -21.26 26.09
N ASN A 456 -4.11 -20.83 26.93
CA ASN A 456 -2.87 -21.54 27.24
C ASN A 456 -2.84 -22.09 28.67
N ILE A 457 -3.97 -22.09 29.39
CA ILE A 457 -4.26 -22.80 30.64
C ILE A 457 -5.26 -23.92 30.33
#